data_d9368e451ab093e918b2ec1d11581e2a
#
_entry.id   d9368e451ab093e918b2ec1d11581e2a
#
_cell.length_a   1.000
_cell.length_b   1.000
_cell.length_c   1.000
_cell.angle_alpha   90.00
_cell.angle_beta   90.00
_cell.angle_gamma   90.00
#
_symmetry.space_group_name_H-M   'P 1'
#
loop_
_entity.id
_entity.type
_entity.pdbx_description
1 polymer ?
#
loop_
_entity_poly.entity_id
_entity_poly.type
_entity_poly.pdbx_seq_one_letter_code
_entity_poly.pdbx_strand_id
1 'polypeptide(L)'
;LNVFQHDGASTGGNHPDLLRLTQRGRDAFRYLTGNQAGENEYDRLVPKHKSPEHTVLNIQASEVLIETGDYEVLEQAPDIRLPDGSVFIPDLVARYRKTGETIFIEVERDTGKNQEVRPIKWKNVMNATNGNIYVICDNISCQRAIQKEINEVLEDSRFNSHLTNINSLRDKKRARGGGIWLSIKRTQ
;
A
#
# COMPACT_ATOMS: atom_id res chain seq x y z
N LEU A 1 8.72 -18.63 28.71
CA LEU A 1 9.41 -17.39 28.35
C LEU A 1 8.79 -16.87 27.05
N ASN A 2 7.83 -15.91 27.13
CA ASN A 2 7.23 -15.32 25.95
C ASN A 2 8.22 -14.31 25.35
N VAL A 3 8.92 -14.71 24.30
CA VAL A 3 9.81 -13.84 23.52
C VAL A 3 9.03 -13.07 22.44
N PHE A 4 7.84 -13.56 22.04
CA PHE A 4 6.96 -12.92 21.07
C PHE A 4 5.62 -12.59 21.70
N GLN A 5 5.06 -11.48 21.30
CA GLN A 5 3.69 -11.09 21.58
C GLN A 5 2.87 -11.21 20.30
N HIS A 6 1.72 -11.88 20.40
CA HIS A 6 0.74 -11.94 19.32
C HIS A 6 -0.16 -10.69 19.42
N ASP A 7 -0.05 -9.80 18.47
CA ASP A 7 -1.00 -8.69 18.31
C ASP A 7 -2.15 -9.19 17.43
N GLY A 8 -3.04 -9.94 18.07
CA GLY A 8 -4.18 -10.51 17.39
C GLY A 8 -5.26 -9.48 17.14
N ALA A 9 -5.33 -8.95 15.95
CA ALA A 9 -6.62 -8.61 15.36
C ALA A 9 -7.23 -9.91 14.81
N SER A 10 -7.60 -10.82 15.71
CA SER A 10 -8.33 -12.04 15.35
C SER A 10 -9.76 -11.69 14.97
N THR A 11 -9.94 -11.29 13.74
CA THR A 11 -11.25 -11.28 13.08
C THR A 11 -11.24 -12.42 12.09
N GLY A 12 -11.57 -13.62 12.55
CA GLY A 12 -11.98 -14.80 11.81
C GLY A 12 -11.77 -14.83 10.29
N GLY A 13 -10.53 -14.81 9.84
CA GLY A 13 -10.15 -14.86 8.44
C GLY A 13 -8.67 -15.24 8.32
N ASN A 14 -8.26 -15.64 7.14
CA ASN A 14 -6.90 -16.08 6.82
C ASN A 14 -5.92 -14.87 6.78
N HIS A 15 -5.87 -14.07 7.85
CA HIS A 15 -4.94 -12.94 7.97
C HIS A 15 -3.64 -13.45 8.60
N PRO A 16 -2.49 -13.00 8.11
CA PRO A 16 -1.21 -13.33 8.73
C PRO A 16 -1.18 -12.77 10.16
N ASP A 17 -0.81 -13.64 11.09
CA ASP A 17 -0.60 -13.25 12.47
C ASP A 17 0.63 -12.32 12.56
N LEU A 18 0.47 -11.18 13.22
CA LEU A 18 1.57 -10.29 13.47
C LEU A 18 2.27 -10.69 14.78
N LEU A 19 3.52 -11.11 14.69
CA LEU A 19 4.34 -11.44 15.84
C LEU A 19 5.30 -10.28 16.16
N ARG A 20 5.26 -9.81 17.41
CA ARG A 20 6.15 -8.75 17.89
C ARG A 20 7.09 -9.29 18.95
N LEU A 21 8.34 -8.84 18.93
CA LEU A 21 9.27 -9.11 20.03
C LEU A 21 8.79 -8.40 21.30
N THR A 22 8.63 -9.16 22.38
CA THR A 22 8.47 -8.58 23.71
C THR A 22 9.78 -7.89 24.15
N GLN A 23 9.77 -7.13 25.25
CA GLN A 23 11.00 -6.59 25.80
C GLN A 23 12.05 -7.69 26.06
N ARG A 24 11.62 -8.83 26.60
CA ARG A 24 12.50 -9.99 26.80
C ARG A 24 13.04 -10.57 25.49
N GLY A 25 12.22 -10.54 24.43
CA GLY A 25 12.66 -10.95 23.09
C GLY A 25 13.73 -10.00 22.53
N ARG A 26 13.57 -8.70 22.72
CA ARG A 26 14.57 -7.68 22.34
C ARG A 26 15.87 -7.84 23.14
N ASP A 27 15.77 -8.10 24.45
CA ASP A 27 16.92 -8.31 25.29
C ASP A 27 17.67 -9.60 24.91
N ALA A 28 16.96 -10.68 24.62
CA ALA A 28 17.53 -11.92 24.10
C ALA A 28 18.22 -11.72 22.74
N PHE A 29 17.58 -11.01 21.82
CA PHE A 29 18.17 -10.66 20.52
C PHE A 29 19.48 -9.88 20.70
N ARG A 30 19.47 -8.85 21.57
CA ARG A 30 20.67 -8.06 21.89
C ARG A 30 21.77 -8.93 22.46
N TYR A 31 21.43 -9.82 23.39
CA TYR A 31 22.40 -10.72 24.00
C TYR A 31 23.05 -11.67 22.99
N LEU A 32 22.23 -12.22 22.06
CA LEU A 32 22.71 -13.20 21.09
C LEU A 32 23.49 -12.58 19.91
N THR A 33 23.14 -11.37 19.51
CA THR A 33 23.68 -10.75 18.29
C THR A 33 24.59 -9.57 18.54
N GLY A 34 24.62 -9.04 19.78
CA GLY A 34 25.30 -7.78 20.10
C GLY A 34 24.60 -6.53 19.60
N ASN A 35 23.53 -6.66 18.83
CA ASN A 35 22.79 -5.56 18.19
C ASN A 35 21.49 -5.26 18.96
N GLN A 36 21.05 -4.00 18.91
CA GLN A 36 19.70 -3.67 19.37
C GLN A 36 18.67 -4.09 18.29
N ALA A 37 17.56 -4.70 18.72
CA ALA A 37 16.42 -4.89 17.85
C ALA A 37 15.88 -3.50 17.47
N GLY A 38 15.89 -3.21 16.16
CA GLY A 38 15.31 -1.97 15.62
C GLY A 38 13.80 -1.89 15.88
N GLU A 39 13.25 -0.70 15.67
CA GLU A 39 11.81 -0.52 15.55
C GLU A 39 11.31 -1.34 14.36
N ASN A 40 10.26 -2.14 14.56
CA ASN A 40 9.70 -2.87 13.44
C ASN A 40 8.85 -1.93 12.55
N GLU A 41 8.74 -2.28 11.30
CA GLU A 41 8.03 -1.48 10.31
C GLU A 41 6.55 -1.24 10.68
N TYR A 42 5.91 -2.22 11.30
CA TYR A 42 4.54 -2.08 11.78
C TYR A 42 4.40 -0.99 12.85
N ASP A 43 5.28 -0.96 13.86
CA ASP A 43 5.25 0.06 14.91
C ASP A 43 5.47 1.47 14.34
N ARG A 44 6.31 1.59 13.32
CA ARG A 44 6.55 2.84 12.59
C ARG A 44 5.33 3.30 11.77
N LEU A 45 4.60 2.39 11.16
CA LEU A 45 3.52 2.69 10.22
C LEU A 45 2.13 2.76 10.85
N VAL A 46 1.86 2.02 11.93
CA VAL A 46 0.52 1.97 12.52
C VAL A 46 -0.03 3.34 12.96
N PRO A 47 0.78 4.28 13.49
CA PRO A 47 0.29 5.62 13.81
C PRO A 47 -0.17 6.39 12.56
N LYS A 48 0.46 6.16 11.42
CA LYS A 48 0.11 6.79 10.14
C LYS A 48 -1.24 6.27 9.61
N HIS A 49 -1.41 4.95 9.60
CA HIS A 49 -2.57 4.31 8.96
C HIS A 49 -3.78 4.14 9.88
N LYS A 50 -3.61 4.25 11.21
CA LYS A 50 -4.69 4.15 12.24
C LYS A 50 -5.49 2.84 12.19
N SER A 51 -5.12 1.88 11.36
CA SER A 51 -5.74 0.56 11.23
C SER A 51 -4.65 -0.51 11.15
N PRO A 52 -4.61 -1.46 12.10
CA PRO A 52 -3.66 -2.56 12.08
C PRO A 52 -3.66 -3.33 10.77
N GLU A 53 -4.83 -3.64 10.25
CA GLU A 53 -4.96 -4.44 9.02
C GLU A 53 -4.50 -3.66 7.78
N HIS A 54 -4.77 -2.35 7.73
CA HIS A 54 -4.29 -1.51 6.64
C HIS A 54 -2.76 -1.37 6.70
N THR A 55 -2.20 -1.25 7.91
CA THR A 55 -0.75 -1.24 8.12
C THR A 55 -0.09 -2.52 7.62
N VAL A 56 -0.64 -3.69 7.99
CA VAL A 56 -0.13 -4.99 7.51
C VAL A 56 -0.22 -5.08 5.98
N LEU A 57 -1.32 -4.64 5.38
CA LEU A 57 -1.47 -4.65 3.93
C LEU A 57 -0.44 -3.74 3.24
N ASN A 58 -0.15 -2.57 3.81
CA ASN A 58 0.90 -1.67 3.31
C ASN A 58 2.28 -2.33 3.33
N ILE A 59 2.64 -3.00 4.42
CA ILE A 59 3.90 -3.75 4.53
C ILE A 59 3.97 -4.83 3.46
N GLN A 60 2.91 -5.64 3.31
CA GLN A 60 2.84 -6.67 2.28
C GLN A 60 2.94 -6.11 0.87
N ALA A 61 2.26 -4.99 0.58
CA ALA A 61 2.31 -4.32 -0.71
C ALA A 61 3.74 -3.83 -1.03
N SER A 62 4.42 -3.25 -0.04
CA SER A 62 5.82 -2.83 -0.16
C SER A 62 6.74 -4.02 -0.46
N GLU A 63 6.66 -5.09 0.34
CA GLU A 63 7.48 -6.28 0.18
C GLU A 63 7.33 -6.91 -1.21
N VAL A 64 6.09 -7.19 -1.63
CA VAL A 64 5.86 -7.83 -2.94
C VAL A 64 6.19 -6.92 -4.10
N LEU A 65 6.08 -5.59 -3.96
CA LEU A 65 6.50 -4.63 -4.97
C LEU A 65 8.03 -4.65 -5.14
N ILE A 66 8.78 -4.68 -4.03
CA ILE A 66 10.25 -4.84 -4.04
C ILE A 66 10.66 -6.18 -4.66
N GLU A 67 9.97 -7.27 -4.34
CA GLU A 67 10.25 -8.61 -4.88
C GLU A 67 10.09 -8.70 -6.41
N THR A 68 9.36 -7.78 -7.05
CA THR A 68 9.31 -7.72 -8.52
C THR A 68 10.66 -7.38 -9.15
N GLY A 69 11.54 -6.72 -8.40
CA GLY A 69 12.84 -6.23 -8.85
C GLY A 69 12.79 -4.94 -9.68
N ASP A 70 11.61 -4.52 -10.11
CA ASP A 70 11.43 -3.35 -10.97
C ASP A 70 11.28 -2.04 -10.17
N TYR A 71 10.96 -2.14 -8.87
CA TYR A 71 10.68 -0.98 -8.02
C TYR A 71 11.59 -0.90 -6.80
N GLU A 72 11.85 0.32 -6.37
CA GLU A 72 12.43 0.68 -5.09
C GLU A 72 11.36 1.42 -4.29
N VAL A 73 11.00 0.92 -3.11
CA VAL A 73 10.06 1.62 -2.22
C VAL A 73 10.84 2.61 -1.38
N LEU A 74 10.36 3.85 -1.32
CA LEU A 74 10.99 4.94 -0.58
C LEU A 74 10.42 5.00 0.84
N GLU A 75 11.29 5.25 1.82
CA GLU A 75 10.91 5.20 3.25
C GLU A 75 9.92 6.28 3.68
N GLN A 76 9.91 7.42 2.99
CA GLN A 76 9.08 8.56 3.37
C GLN A 76 8.16 8.96 2.22
N ALA A 77 6.85 9.01 2.52
CA ALA A 77 5.87 9.60 1.65
C ALA A 77 5.83 11.12 1.87
N PRO A 78 5.88 11.93 0.81
CA PRO A 78 5.76 13.38 0.95
C PRO A 78 4.33 13.80 1.25
N ASP A 79 4.18 14.91 1.97
CA ASP A 79 2.94 15.63 2.07
C ASP A 79 2.73 16.47 0.80
N ILE A 80 1.78 16.10 -0.03
CA ILE A 80 1.50 16.81 -1.28
C ILE A 80 0.34 17.78 -1.03
N ARG A 81 0.64 19.08 -1.06
CA ARG A 81 -0.38 20.13 -0.94
C ARG A 81 -1.13 20.31 -2.24
N LEU A 82 -2.45 20.22 -2.17
CA LEU A 82 -3.33 20.43 -3.31
C LEU A 82 -3.74 21.90 -3.46
N PRO A 83 -4.23 22.34 -4.64
CA PRO A 83 -4.62 23.72 -4.87
C PRO A 83 -5.74 24.24 -3.95
N ASP A 84 -6.59 23.35 -3.46
CA ASP A 84 -7.67 23.66 -2.50
C ASP A 84 -7.20 23.76 -1.04
N GLY A 85 -5.89 23.59 -0.81
CA GLY A 85 -5.27 23.63 0.52
C GLY A 85 -5.32 22.29 1.26
N SER A 86 -5.97 21.26 0.73
CA SER A 86 -5.93 19.93 1.30
C SER A 86 -4.57 19.28 1.11
N VAL A 87 -4.30 18.21 1.88
CA VAL A 87 -3.03 17.48 1.82
C VAL A 87 -3.33 16.04 1.41
N PHE A 88 -2.61 15.57 0.40
CA PHE A 88 -2.57 14.17 0.01
C PHE A 88 -1.28 13.53 0.51
N ILE A 89 -1.40 12.42 1.22
CA ILE A 89 -0.28 11.60 1.70
C ILE A 89 -0.47 10.20 1.14
N PRO A 90 0.34 9.77 0.18
CA PRO A 90 0.22 8.43 -0.39
C PRO A 90 0.56 7.34 0.64
N ASP A 91 -0.05 6.18 0.50
CA ASP A 91 0.26 5.04 1.35
C ASP A 91 1.69 4.54 1.12
N LEU A 92 2.11 4.44 -0.14
CA LEU A 92 3.48 4.08 -0.54
C LEU A 92 4.01 5.04 -1.61
N VAL A 93 5.32 5.19 -1.63
CA VAL A 93 6.04 5.87 -2.70
C VAL A 93 7.06 4.90 -3.28
N ALA A 94 7.06 4.74 -4.59
CA ALA A 94 8.02 3.87 -5.25
C ALA A 94 8.69 4.56 -6.44
N ARG A 95 9.93 4.16 -6.71
CA ARG A 95 10.67 4.58 -7.89
C ARG A 95 10.76 3.41 -8.85
N TYR A 96 10.34 3.61 -10.09
CA TYR A 96 10.52 2.62 -11.15
C TYR A 96 11.98 2.62 -11.60
N ARG A 97 12.69 1.51 -11.39
CA ARG A 97 14.15 1.43 -11.57
C ARG A 97 14.62 1.70 -13.00
N LYS A 98 13.80 1.36 -14.02
CA LYS A 98 14.19 1.50 -15.43
C LYS A 98 14.16 2.96 -15.90
N THR A 99 13.24 3.77 -15.42
CA THR A 99 13.06 5.16 -15.86
C THR A 99 13.46 6.18 -14.81
N GLY A 100 13.57 5.78 -13.54
CA GLY A 100 13.72 6.67 -12.40
C GLY A 100 12.44 7.40 -12.02
N GLU A 101 11.31 7.11 -12.66
CA GLU A 101 10.02 7.73 -12.38
C GLU A 101 9.56 7.38 -10.96
N THR A 102 9.13 8.40 -10.22
CA THR A 102 8.52 8.24 -8.91
C THR A 102 7.02 8.15 -9.05
N ILE A 103 6.41 7.12 -8.46
CA ILE A 103 4.97 6.89 -8.44
C ILE A 103 4.45 6.92 -7.02
N PHE A 104 3.23 7.47 -6.85
CA PHE A 104 2.50 7.51 -5.58
C PHE A 104 1.42 6.45 -5.62
N ILE A 105 1.35 5.62 -4.61
CA ILE A 105 0.53 4.41 -4.60
C ILE A 105 -0.41 4.46 -3.41
N GLU A 106 -1.71 4.23 -3.66
CA GLU A 106 -2.70 3.93 -2.65
C GLU A 106 -2.81 2.42 -2.45
N VAL A 107 -3.02 2.01 -1.21
CA VAL A 107 -3.22 0.61 -0.84
C VAL A 107 -4.64 0.44 -0.34
N GLU A 108 -5.43 -0.44 -0.97
CA GLU A 108 -6.86 -0.54 -0.73
C GLU A 108 -7.30 -1.91 -0.26
N ARG A 109 -8.19 -1.91 0.73
CA ARG A 109 -8.93 -3.07 1.23
C ARG A 109 -10.40 -2.93 0.88
N ASP A 110 -11.05 -4.07 0.63
CA ASP A 110 -12.50 -4.12 0.58
C ASP A 110 -13.06 -4.12 2.00
N THR A 111 -13.37 -2.93 2.51
CA THR A 111 -13.91 -2.76 3.86
C THR A 111 -15.41 -2.51 3.88
N GLY A 112 -16.03 -2.32 2.72
CA GLY A 112 -17.46 -1.95 2.62
C GLY A 112 -17.84 -0.64 3.32
N LYS A 113 -16.84 0.13 3.83
CA LYS A 113 -17.05 1.32 4.66
C LYS A 113 -16.74 2.60 3.89
N ASN A 114 -17.49 3.66 4.20
CA ASN A 114 -17.27 5.07 3.82
C ASN A 114 -17.43 5.41 2.33
N GLN A 115 -18.57 5.08 1.74
CA GLN A 115 -18.92 5.51 0.38
C GLN A 115 -18.94 7.04 0.20
N GLU A 116 -19.17 7.82 1.26
CA GLU A 116 -19.26 9.28 1.18
C GLU A 116 -17.91 9.99 1.01
N VAL A 117 -16.82 9.43 1.55
CA VAL A 117 -15.49 10.06 1.53
C VAL A 117 -14.67 9.65 0.30
N ARG A 118 -14.96 8.52 -0.31
CA ARG A 118 -14.22 7.96 -1.44
C ARG A 118 -14.19 8.84 -2.69
N PRO A 119 -15.29 9.53 -3.11
CA PRO A 119 -15.24 10.42 -4.26
C PRO A 119 -14.22 11.55 -4.11
N ILE A 120 -14.12 12.13 -2.92
CA ILE A 120 -13.13 13.18 -2.62
C ILE A 120 -11.72 12.60 -2.69
N LYS A 121 -11.51 11.39 -2.17
CA LYS A 121 -10.22 10.69 -2.20
C LYS A 121 -9.70 10.60 -3.64
N TRP A 122 -10.47 10.04 -4.56
CA TRP A 122 -9.99 9.82 -5.93
C TRP A 122 -9.72 11.11 -6.71
N LYS A 123 -10.50 12.17 -6.46
CA LYS A 123 -10.21 13.50 -7.00
C LYS A 123 -8.89 14.04 -6.46
N ASN A 124 -8.62 13.89 -5.17
CA ASN A 124 -7.37 14.33 -4.56
C ASN A 124 -6.17 13.54 -5.10
N VAL A 125 -6.29 12.20 -5.21
CA VAL A 125 -5.25 11.37 -5.82
C VAL A 125 -4.97 11.81 -7.26
N MET A 126 -6.01 11.97 -8.08
CA MET A 126 -5.88 12.43 -9.46
C MET A 126 -5.14 13.78 -9.54
N ASN A 127 -5.54 14.75 -8.72
CA ASN A 127 -4.91 16.07 -8.70
C ASN A 127 -3.44 16.01 -8.24
N ALA A 128 -3.14 15.22 -7.21
CA ALA A 128 -1.80 15.07 -6.67
C ALA A 128 -0.84 14.38 -7.64
N THR A 129 -1.35 13.53 -8.53
CA THR A 129 -0.57 12.64 -9.41
C THR A 129 -0.65 13.03 -10.88
N ASN A 130 -1.18 14.21 -11.19
CA ASN A 130 -1.40 14.67 -12.57
C ASN A 130 -2.14 13.62 -13.42
N GLY A 131 -3.17 13.02 -12.83
CA GLY A 131 -4.01 12.03 -13.48
C GLY A 131 -3.46 10.60 -13.55
N ASN A 132 -2.29 10.29 -12.95
CA ASN A 132 -1.75 8.94 -12.93
C ASN A 132 -2.03 8.27 -11.57
N ILE A 133 -3.05 7.42 -11.52
CA ILE A 133 -3.56 6.80 -10.30
C ILE A 133 -3.01 5.38 -10.18
N TYR A 134 -2.20 5.10 -9.16
CA TYR A 134 -1.67 3.77 -8.88
C TYR A 134 -2.31 3.19 -7.62
N VAL A 135 -2.85 1.97 -7.70
CA VAL A 135 -3.51 1.31 -6.58
C VAL A 135 -3.09 -0.15 -6.45
N ILE A 136 -2.66 -0.55 -5.27
CA ILE A 136 -2.46 -1.95 -4.89
C ILE A 136 -3.64 -2.38 -4.01
N CYS A 137 -4.39 -3.37 -4.46
CA CYS A 137 -5.53 -3.90 -3.73
C CYS A 137 -5.18 -5.19 -3.00
N ASP A 138 -5.89 -5.48 -1.92
CA ASP A 138 -5.76 -6.73 -1.19
C ASP A 138 -5.97 -7.95 -2.13
N ASN A 139 -7.06 -7.94 -2.90
CA ASN A 139 -7.45 -9.04 -3.77
C ASN A 139 -8.12 -8.56 -5.07
N ILE A 140 -8.43 -9.50 -5.96
CA ILE A 140 -9.03 -9.21 -7.27
C ILE A 140 -10.44 -8.61 -7.16
N SER A 141 -11.23 -8.96 -6.13
CA SER A 141 -12.56 -8.43 -5.90
C SER A 141 -12.47 -6.95 -5.54
N CYS A 142 -11.59 -6.61 -4.60
CA CYS A 142 -11.27 -5.24 -4.24
C CYS A 142 -10.79 -4.44 -5.46
N GLN A 143 -9.85 -4.99 -6.24
CA GLN A 143 -9.34 -4.35 -7.45
C GLN A 143 -10.45 -3.98 -8.44
N ARG A 144 -11.41 -4.88 -8.68
CA ARG A 144 -12.55 -4.63 -9.58
C ARG A 144 -13.48 -3.55 -9.02
N ALA A 145 -13.76 -3.60 -7.73
CA ALA A 145 -14.61 -2.60 -7.06
C ALA A 145 -13.98 -1.20 -7.12
N ILE A 146 -12.68 -1.09 -6.80
CA ILE A 146 -11.94 0.18 -6.85
C ILE A 146 -11.84 0.71 -8.28
N GLN A 147 -11.59 -0.16 -9.28
CA GLN A 147 -11.57 0.28 -10.68
C GLN A 147 -12.93 0.85 -11.13
N LYS A 148 -14.04 0.21 -10.75
CA LYS A 148 -15.38 0.70 -11.03
C LYS A 148 -15.60 2.06 -10.38
N GLU A 149 -15.26 2.19 -9.10
CA GLU A 149 -15.41 3.43 -8.32
C GLU A 149 -14.60 4.60 -8.92
N ILE A 150 -13.33 4.38 -9.28
CA ILE A 150 -12.49 5.39 -9.94
C ILE A 150 -13.15 5.85 -11.25
N ASN A 151 -13.64 4.92 -12.07
CA ASN A 151 -14.28 5.23 -13.33
C ASN A 151 -15.57 6.05 -13.16
N GLU A 152 -16.37 5.76 -12.13
CA GLU A 152 -17.61 6.49 -11.83
C GLU A 152 -17.32 7.88 -11.28
N VAL A 153 -16.38 7.99 -10.33
CA VAL A 153 -16.04 9.28 -9.69
C VAL A 153 -15.35 10.25 -10.64
N LEU A 154 -14.57 9.75 -11.58
CA LEU A 154 -13.76 10.53 -12.50
C LEU A 154 -14.27 10.43 -13.96
N GLU A 155 -15.58 10.16 -14.16
CA GLU A 155 -16.16 9.93 -15.50
C GLU A 155 -15.91 11.10 -16.48
N ASP A 156 -15.91 12.34 -15.98
CA ASP A 156 -15.70 13.56 -16.74
C ASP A 156 -14.23 14.04 -16.77
N SER A 157 -13.31 13.20 -16.31
CA SER A 157 -11.89 13.57 -16.16
C SER A 157 -10.97 12.73 -17.05
N ARG A 158 -9.83 13.32 -17.44
CA ARG A 158 -8.75 12.57 -18.08
C ARG A 158 -7.84 11.97 -17.03
N PHE A 159 -7.67 10.65 -17.06
CA PHE A 159 -6.76 9.96 -16.15
C PHE A 159 -6.25 8.65 -16.73
N ASN A 160 -5.16 8.15 -16.13
CA ASN A 160 -4.64 6.80 -16.31
C ASN A 160 -4.72 6.10 -14.96
N SER A 161 -5.43 4.99 -14.87
CA SER A 161 -5.44 4.17 -13.67
C SER A 161 -4.64 2.90 -13.88
N HIS A 162 -3.82 2.57 -12.89
CA HIS A 162 -2.90 1.45 -12.85
C HIS A 162 -3.19 0.65 -11.60
N LEU A 163 -3.92 -0.45 -11.74
CA LEU A 163 -4.33 -1.26 -10.61
C LEU A 163 -3.68 -2.63 -10.63
N THR A 164 -3.37 -3.14 -9.45
CA THR A 164 -2.94 -4.52 -9.24
C THR A 164 -3.44 -5.03 -7.90
N ASN A 165 -3.17 -6.26 -7.54
CA ASN A 165 -3.49 -6.82 -6.24
C ASN A 165 -2.34 -7.71 -5.73
N ILE A 166 -2.32 -7.96 -4.43
CA ILE A 166 -1.26 -8.71 -3.75
C ILE A 166 -1.02 -10.09 -4.41
N ASN A 167 -2.09 -10.81 -4.75
CA ASN A 167 -1.95 -12.14 -5.36
C ASN A 167 -1.32 -12.07 -6.76
N SER A 168 -1.70 -11.05 -7.55
CA SER A 168 -1.12 -10.83 -8.87
C SER A 168 0.35 -10.43 -8.81
N LEU A 169 0.75 -9.64 -7.80
CA LEU A 169 2.14 -9.28 -7.56
C LEU A 169 2.99 -10.49 -7.15
N ARG A 170 2.45 -11.42 -6.35
CA ARG A 170 3.12 -12.66 -5.95
C ARG A 170 3.26 -13.69 -7.10
N ASP A 171 2.48 -13.56 -8.15
CA ASP A 171 2.58 -14.45 -9.31
C ASP A 171 3.79 -14.09 -10.19
N LYS A 172 4.92 -14.73 -9.88
CA LYS A 172 6.22 -14.51 -10.58
C LYS A 172 6.16 -14.77 -12.09
N LYS A 173 5.16 -15.49 -12.61
CA LYS A 173 4.99 -15.70 -14.06
C LYS A 173 4.46 -14.44 -14.75
N ARG A 174 3.62 -13.65 -14.09
CA ARG A 174 3.13 -12.37 -14.61
C ARG A 174 4.19 -11.28 -14.55
N ALA A 175 5.04 -11.27 -13.52
CA ALA A 175 6.09 -10.28 -13.34
C ALA A 175 7.17 -10.33 -14.44
N ARG A 176 7.33 -11.45 -15.16
CA ARG A 176 8.42 -11.63 -16.14
C ARG A 176 8.15 -11.11 -17.55
N GLY A 177 7.00 -10.57 -17.88
CA GLY A 177 6.77 -10.22 -19.30
C GLY A 177 5.71 -9.19 -19.63
N GLY A 178 4.95 -8.68 -18.71
CA GLY A 178 3.77 -7.89 -19.07
C GLY A 178 3.36 -6.77 -18.15
N GLY A 179 4.26 -6.28 -17.31
CA GLY A 179 3.88 -5.24 -16.35
C GLY A 179 2.92 -5.76 -15.27
N ILE A 180 3.17 -5.37 -14.05
CA ILE A 180 2.37 -5.77 -12.89
C ILE A 180 1.02 -5.04 -12.79
N TRP A 181 0.84 -4.00 -13.61
CA TRP A 181 -0.32 -3.12 -13.57
C TRP A 181 -1.32 -3.43 -14.67
N LEU A 182 -2.59 -3.58 -14.31
CA LEU A 182 -3.69 -3.43 -15.24
C LEU A 182 -3.91 -1.93 -15.46
N SER A 183 -3.61 -1.44 -16.67
CA SER A 183 -3.72 -0.02 -16.98
C SER A 183 -4.96 0.27 -17.81
N ILE A 184 -5.75 1.25 -17.39
CA ILE A 184 -6.88 1.77 -18.14
C ILE A 184 -6.63 3.26 -18.39
N LYS A 185 -6.66 3.66 -19.66
CA LYS A 185 -6.57 5.06 -20.08
C LYS A 185 -7.95 5.59 -20.39
N ARG A 186 -8.32 6.72 -19.84
CA ARG A 186 -9.48 7.49 -20.24
C ARG A 186 -9.01 8.79 -20.89
N THR A 187 -9.12 8.85 -22.20
CA THR A 187 -8.95 10.07 -23.00
C THR A 187 -10.33 10.49 -23.49
N GLN A 188 -10.78 11.64 -23.09
CA GLN A 188 -11.87 12.32 -23.79
C GLN A 188 -11.30 13.05 -25.01
#